data_82846203fb68e10c40a1875ebad0f0c4
#
_entry.id   82846203fb68e10c40a1875ebad0f0c4
#
_cell.length_a   1.000
_cell.length_b   1.000
_cell.length_c   1.000
_cell.angle_alpha   90.00
_cell.angle_beta   90.00
_cell.angle_gamma   90.00
#
_symmetry.space_group_name_H-M   'P 1'
#
loop_
_entity.id
_entity.type
_entity.pdbx_description
1 polymer ?
#
loop_
_entity_poly.entity_id
_entity_poly.type
_entity_poly.pdbx_seq_one_letter_code
_entity_poly.pdbx_strand_id
1 'polypeptide(L)'
;MNRLSTFDNRKNLILSTLFIAIFAQIQTAWIADDAAITLRTIDNLLHGYGPVFNIGERVQAYTHPLWFMLLSGASLLIGNIIVTAYLVPLLLSLTNLWLFLKFIPKNSITGVLGVVPLLLSASYLDYSTSGLENPLSHFLILLSAVAAYSIHEKNEYKPTTIFLLGSLLYLTRPDLIIAIIPIAAIVVHQNNYSRSELATSLTIGSIPAVAWTLFSIYYYGFPFPNTAYAKLGNGIPIMERMGQGLIYIIDSAIRDPVTLGSILTALTISLRAKLMERGLALGILLYLLFIVSIGGDFMSGRFLTAPLLFSAIIITKSNPDTDRYKSILLLLLILGGMSLKNTITKSSEFSIKDILTTGIADERRFYASKTGLAHVGRDFFRLSKTTHTTRAVEVTCGGLGFSGLRGGPNLHLIDYCGLADPLLARLPAKYDERWRIGHFSRQLPENYEASILEKKNLLSDPEAIKIYDSLTIITKLPLNTPGRLKEIIKMNLVANNNKLDRYRFDAIPQDSETPAILYEQQGAPEVQSSADTHNSSNFSKSMDIVLRKSLILQSMGFLSMTNNVYLISMYFNGVLIPLKEIRSTEKTENGYFIYQFKPDQPLKVPTDRIRITAPDGSGQYILKNFEVKEKDSWQ
;
A
#
# COMPACT_ATOMS: atom_id res chain seq x y z
N MET A 1 -21.37 -43.40 29.55
CA MET A 1 -21.60 -42.59 28.32
C MET A 1 -22.53 -41.45 28.67
N ASN A 2 -22.01 -40.34 29.18
CA ASN A 2 -22.79 -39.17 29.51
C ASN A 2 -23.09 -38.38 28.24
N ARG A 3 -24.36 -38.37 27.83
CA ARG A 3 -24.90 -37.33 26.95
C ARG A 3 -24.75 -36.01 27.70
N LEU A 4 -23.64 -35.30 27.46
CA LEU A 4 -23.65 -33.87 27.64
C LEU A 4 -24.71 -33.35 26.66
N SER A 5 -25.85 -32.97 27.20
CA SER A 5 -26.88 -32.21 26.51
C SER A 5 -26.16 -30.98 25.93
N THR A 6 -25.85 -31.04 24.64
CA THR A 6 -25.31 -29.91 23.89
C THR A 6 -26.43 -28.91 23.75
N PHE A 7 -26.65 -28.08 24.76
CA PHE A 7 -27.22 -26.76 24.53
C PHE A 7 -26.31 -26.13 23.48
N ASP A 8 -26.79 -26.04 22.27
CA ASP A 8 -26.07 -25.31 21.23
C ASP A 8 -26.09 -23.82 21.62
N ASN A 9 -25.09 -23.41 22.39
CA ASN A 9 -24.90 -22.04 22.85
C ASN A 9 -24.43 -21.12 21.71
N ARG A 10 -24.70 -21.49 20.45
CA ARG A 10 -24.28 -20.72 19.27
C ARG A 10 -24.78 -19.26 19.33
N LYS A 11 -26.01 -19.03 19.76
CA LYS A 11 -26.56 -17.69 19.95
C LYS A 11 -25.71 -16.88 20.93
N ASN A 12 -25.33 -17.47 22.06
CA ASN A 12 -24.51 -16.81 23.08
C ASN A 12 -23.08 -16.55 22.56
N LEU A 13 -22.51 -17.52 21.82
CA LEU A 13 -21.21 -17.33 21.16
C LEU A 13 -21.24 -16.17 20.15
N ILE A 14 -22.26 -16.08 19.31
CA ILE A 14 -22.45 -14.97 18.38
C ILE A 14 -22.53 -13.64 19.13
N LEU A 15 -23.41 -13.54 20.13
CA LEU A 15 -23.61 -12.30 20.89
C LEU A 15 -22.35 -11.86 21.62
N SER A 16 -21.66 -12.76 22.31
CA SER A 16 -20.41 -12.43 23.01
C SER A 16 -19.29 -12.05 22.03
N THR A 17 -19.17 -12.75 20.90
CA THR A 17 -18.20 -12.40 19.86
C THR A 17 -18.45 -11.00 19.30
N LEU A 18 -19.70 -10.68 18.94
CA LEU A 18 -20.08 -9.37 18.42
C LEU A 18 -19.83 -8.27 19.46
N PHE A 19 -20.15 -8.52 20.73
CA PHE A 19 -19.88 -7.56 21.81
C PHE A 19 -18.39 -7.27 21.97
N ILE A 20 -17.55 -8.31 22.01
CA ILE A 20 -16.08 -8.15 22.09
C ILE A 20 -15.56 -7.44 20.83
N ALA A 21 -16.05 -7.83 19.65
CA ALA A 21 -15.62 -7.25 18.38
C ALA A 21 -15.99 -5.76 18.26
N ILE A 22 -17.20 -5.36 18.64
CA ILE A 22 -17.62 -3.95 18.67
C ILE A 22 -16.65 -3.13 19.52
N PHE A 23 -16.39 -3.59 20.74
CA PHE A 23 -15.49 -2.88 21.64
C PHE A 23 -14.08 -2.77 21.07
N ALA A 24 -13.50 -3.90 20.63
CA ALA A 24 -12.16 -3.93 20.05
C ALA A 24 -12.05 -3.03 18.80
N GLN A 25 -13.02 -3.12 17.88
CA GLN A 25 -12.98 -2.36 16.63
C GLN A 25 -13.21 -0.87 16.83
N ILE A 26 -14.02 -0.44 17.78
CA ILE A 26 -14.17 0.99 18.12
C ILE A 26 -12.86 1.55 18.68
N GLN A 27 -12.17 0.79 19.54
CA GLN A 27 -10.87 1.19 20.10
C GLN A 27 -9.75 1.23 19.08
N THR A 28 -9.81 0.37 18.06
CA THR A 28 -8.76 0.27 17.03
C THR A 28 -9.12 0.96 15.72
N ALA A 29 -10.32 1.53 15.59
CA ALA A 29 -10.78 2.18 14.37
C ALA A 29 -9.92 3.39 14.00
N TRP A 30 -9.54 3.48 12.73
CA TRP A 30 -8.71 4.51 12.15
C TRP A 30 -8.99 4.65 10.65
N ILE A 31 -8.46 5.69 10.00
CA ILE A 31 -8.55 5.86 8.54
C ILE A 31 -7.14 5.95 7.97
N ALA A 32 -6.87 5.12 6.96
CA ALA A 32 -5.63 5.11 6.20
C ALA A 32 -5.58 6.28 5.19
N ASP A 33 -4.36 6.70 4.81
CA ASP A 33 -4.19 7.70 3.74
C ASP A 33 -4.71 7.18 2.38
N ASP A 34 -4.48 5.91 2.06
CA ASP A 34 -5.03 5.28 0.85
C ASP A 34 -6.58 5.29 0.84
N ALA A 35 -7.22 5.15 2.01
CA ALA A 35 -8.66 5.31 2.12
C ALA A 35 -9.09 6.75 1.81
N ALA A 36 -8.30 7.74 2.25
CA ALA A 36 -8.59 9.14 1.97
C ALA A 36 -8.48 9.50 0.47
N ILE A 37 -7.67 8.77 -0.33
CA ILE A 37 -7.69 8.88 -1.81
C ILE A 37 -9.10 8.55 -2.34
N THR A 38 -9.68 7.45 -1.85
CA THR A 38 -11.04 7.04 -2.24
C THR A 38 -12.08 8.04 -1.73
N LEU A 39 -11.95 8.53 -0.49
CA LEU A 39 -12.89 9.50 0.08
C LEU A 39 -12.86 10.83 -0.67
N ARG A 40 -11.68 11.32 -1.11
CA ARG A 40 -11.61 12.51 -1.99
C ARG A 40 -12.36 12.28 -3.30
N THR A 41 -12.19 11.10 -3.90
CA THR A 41 -12.90 10.76 -5.14
C THR A 41 -14.42 10.69 -4.94
N ILE A 42 -14.88 10.18 -3.79
CA ILE A 42 -16.29 10.18 -3.39
C ILE A 42 -16.79 11.62 -3.19
N ASP A 43 -16.03 12.45 -2.46
CA ASP A 43 -16.38 13.85 -2.24
C ASP A 43 -16.56 14.60 -3.56
N ASN A 44 -15.64 14.42 -4.51
CA ASN A 44 -15.73 14.99 -5.85
C ASN A 44 -16.95 14.47 -6.63
N LEU A 45 -17.26 13.18 -6.54
CA LEU A 45 -18.44 12.58 -7.18
C LEU A 45 -19.73 13.21 -6.62
N LEU A 46 -19.86 13.30 -5.31
CA LEU A 46 -21.05 13.80 -4.64
C LEU A 46 -21.29 15.30 -4.88
N HIS A 47 -20.23 16.06 -5.17
CA HIS A 47 -20.32 17.47 -5.56
C HIS A 47 -20.43 17.69 -7.08
N GLY A 48 -20.62 16.63 -7.88
CA GLY A 48 -20.86 16.74 -9.32
C GLY A 48 -19.61 16.90 -10.19
N TYR A 49 -18.40 16.78 -9.62
CA TYR A 49 -17.14 16.86 -10.37
C TYR A 49 -16.77 15.51 -11.04
N GLY A 50 -17.54 14.45 -10.76
CA GLY A 50 -17.31 13.10 -11.27
C GLY A 50 -16.41 12.26 -10.36
N PRO A 51 -16.27 10.94 -10.68
CA PRO A 51 -15.47 9.98 -9.89
C PRO A 51 -13.97 10.16 -10.17
N VAL A 52 -13.40 11.29 -9.80
CA VAL A 52 -12.03 11.73 -10.11
C VAL A 52 -11.30 12.21 -8.87
N PHE A 53 -9.98 12.00 -8.82
CA PHE A 53 -9.15 12.48 -7.72
C PHE A 53 -8.82 13.98 -7.88
N ASN A 54 -8.32 14.39 -9.05
CA ASN A 54 -8.14 15.79 -9.42
C ASN A 54 -9.28 16.24 -10.33
N ILE A 55 -9.90 17.37 -10.02
CA ILE A 55 -11.03 17.88 -10.79
C ILE A 55 -10.56 18.27 -12.21
N GLY A 56 -11.35 17.87 -13.20
CA GLY A 56 -11.05 18.12 -14.62
C GLY A 56 -10.10 17.10 -15.25
N GLU A 57 -9.71 16.04 -14.52
CA GLU A 57 -8.87 14.97 -15.03
C GLU A 57 -9.45 13.60 -14.66
N ARG A 58 -9.93 12.86 -15.67
CA ARG A 58 -10.53 11.53 -15.47
C ARG A 58 -9.45 10.47 -15.29
N VAL A 59 -9.06 10.25 -14.03
CA VAL A 59 -8.09 9.24 -13.62
C VAL A 59 -8.69 8.38 -12.52
N GLN A 60 -8.67 7.05 -12.71
CA GLN A 60 -9.09 6.10 -11.68
C GLN A 60 -7.95 5.90 -10.69
N ALA A 61 -7.92 6.68 -9.60
CA ALA A 61 -6.90 6.59 -8.56
C ALA A 61 -7.16 5.47 -7.53
N TYR A 62 -8.38 4.94 -7.48
CA TYR A 62 -8.78 3.85 -6.58
C TYR A 62 -8.78 2.49 -7.30
N THR A 63 -8.48 1.41 -6.56
CA THR A 63 -8.33 0.05 -7.11
C THR A 63 -9.54 -0.85 -6.89
N HIS A 64 -10.56 -0.35 -6.16
CA HIS A 64 -11.68 -1.13 -5.62
C HIS A 64 -13.04 -0.51 -5.98
N PRO A 65 -13.47 -0.64 -7.24
CA PRO A 65 -14.71 -0.01 -7.74
C PRO A 65 -15.95 -0.33 -6.92
N LEU A 66 -16.12 -1.58 -6.49
CA LEU A 66 -17.30 -1.99 -5.73
C LEU A 66 -17.31 -1.31 -4.34
N TRP A 67 -16.16 -1.20 -3.69
CA TRP A 67 -16.03 -0.47 -2.43
C TRP A 67 -16.31 1.02 -2.60
N PHE A 68 -15.75 1.63 -3.65
CA PHE A 68 -16.02 3.02 -4.00
C PHE A 68 -17.54 3.28 -4.19
N MET A 69 -18.25 2.42 -4.95
CA MET A 69 -19.69 2.53 -5.16
C MET A 69 -20.48 2.36 -3.85
N LEU A 70 -20.10 1.38 -3.02
CA LEU A 70 -20.76 1.12 -1.73
C LEU A 70 -20.60 2.33 -0.79
N LEU A 71 -19.39 2.86 -0.63
CA LEU A 71 -19.15 4.05 0.20
C LEU A 71 -19.84 5.29 -0.36
N SER A 72 -19.87 5.47 -1.69
CA SER A 72 -20.57 6.60 -2.32
C SER A 72 -22.06 6.57 -2.02
N GLY A 73 -22.71 5.41 -2.21
CA GLY A 73 -24.12 5.23 -1.90
C GLY A 73 -24.45 5.41 -0.41
N ALA A 74 -23.60 4.87 0.47
CA ALA A 74 -23.76 5.04 1.91
C ALA A 74 -23.55 6.52 2.32
N SER A 75 -22.59 7.22 1.71
CA SER A 75 -22.34 8.64 1.99
C SER A 75 -23.49 9.54 1.59
N LEU A 76 -24.22 9.21 0.51
CA LEU A 76 -25.46 9.90 0.14
C LEU A 76 -26.56 9.78 1.21
N LEU A 77 -26.63 8.61 1.87
CA LEU A 77 -27.64 8.35 2.91
C LEU A 77 -27.24 8.96 4.26
N ILE A 78 -25.97 8.86 4.61
CA ILE A 78 -25.44 9.31 5.92
C ILE A 78 -25.16 10.83 5.92
N GLY A 79 -24.85 11.42 4.76
CA GLY A 79 -24.55 12.85 4.62
C GLY A 79 -23.14 13.25 5.10
N ASN A 80 -22.29 12.27 5.48
CA ASN A 80 -20.92 12.53 5.95
C ASN A 80 -19.97 11.41 5.54
N ILE A 81 -19.00 11.71 4.69
CA ILE A 81 -18.05 10.73 4.13
C ILE A 81 -17.11 10.15 5.19
N ILE A 82 -16.75 10.91 6.22
CA ILE A 82 -15.87 10.44 7.30
C ILE A 82 -16.63 9.48 8.22
N VAL A 83 -17.86 9.82 8.60
CA VAL A 83 -18.72 8.90 9.37
C VAL A 83 -18.95 7.61 8.59
N THR A 84 -19.19 7.72 7.28
CA THR A 84 -19.35 6.55 6.39
C THR A 84 -18.10 5.67 6.38
N ALA A 85 -16.90 6.27 6.36
CA ALA A 85 -15.63 5.55 6.34
C ALA A 85 -15.35 4.74 7.63
N TYR A 86 -15.98 5.08 8.77
CA TYR A 86 -15.95 4.26 9.98
C TYR A 86 -17.13 3.29 10.06
N LEU A 87 -18.33 3.75 9.78
CA LEU A 87 -19.56 2.99 10.03
C LEU A 87 -19.70 1.80 9.08
N VAL A 88 -19.47 2.00 7.78
CA VAL A 88 -19.66 0.92 6.79
C VAL A 88 -18.70 -0.24 7.01
N PRO A 89 -17.36 -0.03 7.17
CA PRO A 89 -16.46 -1.14 7.46
C PRO A 89 -16.76 -1.82 8.80
N LEU A 90 -17.13 -1.06 9.84
CA LEU A 90 -17.52 -1.62 11.13
C LEU A 90 -18.72 -2.57 10.98
N LEU A 91 -19.80 -2.11 10.34
CA LEU A 91 -21.01 -2.94 10.11
C LEU A 91 -20.71 -4.18 9.27
N LEU A 92 -19.91 -4.05 8.22
CA LEU A 92 -19.48 -5.20 7.40
C LEU A 92 -18.64 -6.18 8.19
N SER A 93 -17.71 -5.69 9.01
CA SER A 93 -16.84 -6.55 9.82
C SER A 93 -17.65 -7.35 10.86
N LEU A 94 -18.62 -6.71 11.51
CA LEU A 94 -19.54 -7.40 12.42
C LEU A 94 -20.42 -8.41 11.68
N THR A 95 -20.89 -8.05 10.49
CA THR A 95 -21.65 -8.96 9.62
C THR A 95 -20.80 -10.17 9.21
N ASN A 96 -19.51 -9.98 8.94
CA ASN A 96 -18.58 -11.07 8.63
C ASN A 96 -18.45 -12.06 9.79
N LEU A 97 -18.27 -11.57 11.01
CA LEU A 97 -18.20 -12.44 12.19
C LEU A 97 -19.53 -13.18 12.44
N TRP A 98 -20.65 -12.50 12.25
CA TRP A 98 -21.97 -13.12 12.35
C TRP A 98 -22.18 -14.20 11.28
N LEU A 99 -21.89 -13.91 10.00
CA LEU A 99 -21.96 -14.88 8.90
C LEU A 99 -21.04 -16.07 9.15
N PHE A 100 -19.80 -15.80 9.56
CA PHE A 100 -18.83 -16.84 9.89
C PHE A 100 -19.41 -17.80 10.93
N LEU A 101 -19.83 -17.29 12.09
CA LEU A 101 -20.34 -18.11 13.20
C LEU A 101 -21.70 -18.78 12.88
N LYS A 102 -22.51 -18.18 12.02
CA LYS A 102 -23.81 -18.76 11.61
C LYS A 102 -23.65 -19.93 10.64
N PHE A 103 -22.74 -19.84 9.65
CA PHE A 103 -22.73 -20.77 8.51
C PHE A 103 -21.52 -21.70 8.46
N ILE A 104 -20.38 -21.36 9.07
CA ILE A 104 -19.15 -22.15 8.95
C ILE A 104 -19.04 -23.26 10.00
N PRO A 105 -19.22 -23.00 11.32
CA PRO A 105 -19.08 -24.01 12.35
C PRO A 105 -20.20 -25.07 12.33
N LYS A 106 -19.87 -26.31 12.70
CA LYS A 106 -20.86 -27.34 12.99
C LYS A 106 -21.52 -27.17 14.37
N ASN A 107 -20.75 -26.69 15.32
CA ASN A 107 -21.17 -26.45 16.71
C ASN A 107 -20.40 -25.27 17.31
N SER A 108 -20.78 -24.83 18.51
CA SER A 108 -20.17 -23.69 19.18
C SER A 108 -18.68 -23.90 19.50
N ILE A 109 -18.27 -25.14 19.78
CA ILE A 109 -16.89 -25.47 20.13
C ILE A 109 -15.96 -25.19 18.93
N THR A 110 -16.31 -25.71 17.74
CA THR A 110 -15.52 -25.45 16.52
C THR A 110 -15.59 -23.99 16.10
N GLY A 111 -16.69 -23.29 16.43
CA GLY A 111 -16.84 -21.85 16.21
C GLY A 111 -15.81 -21.01 17.00
N VAL A 112 -15.52 -21.41 18.25
CA VAL A 112 -14.49 -20.73 19.06
C VAL A 112 -13.11 -20.84 18.40
N LEU A 113 -12.72 -22.03 17.90
CA LEU A 113 -11.42 -22.20 17.23
C LEU A 113 -11.24 -21.27 16.02
N GLY A 114 -12.33 -21.03 15.26
CA GLY A 114 -12.25 -20.18 14.09
C GLY A 114 -12.31 -18.69 14.40
N VAL A 115 -13.06 -18.28 15.42
CA VAL A 115 -13.23 -16.85 15.74
C VAL A 115 -12.09 -16.30 16.58
N VAL A 116 -11.45 -17.11 17.41
CA VAL A 116 -10.32 -16.70 18.27
C VAL A 116 -9.18 -16.05 17.45
N PRO A 117 -8.65 -16.64 16.39
CA PRO A 117 -7.60 -16.00 15.62
C PRO A 117 -8.06 -14.71 14.94
N LEU A 118 -9.32 -14.59 14.54
CA LEU A 118 -9.86 -13.34 13.96
C LEU A 118 -9.94 -12.21 14.99
N LEU A 119 -10.32 -12.51 16.24
CA LEU A 119 -10.40 -11.52 17.31
C LEU A 119 -9.04 -11.15 17.90
N LEU A 120 -8.04 -12.02 17.80
CA LEU A 120 -6.72 -11.81 18.39
C LEU A 120 -5.67 -11.34 17.36
N SER A 121 -5.97 -11.37 16.06
CA SER A 121 -5.08 -10.86 15.03
C SER A 121 -5.07 -9.34 15.02
N ALA A 122 -3.88 -8.75 15.20
CA ALA A 122 -3.67 -7.32 15.05
C ALA A 122 -4.05 -6.85 13.64
N SER A 123 -3.58 -7.56 12.62
CA SER A 123 -3.86 -7.23 11.21
C SER A 123 -5.35 -7.29 10.88
N TYR A 124 -6.07 -8.32 11.35
CA TYR A 124 -7.50 -8.41 11.10
C TYR A 124 -8.28 -7.27 11.75
N LEU A 125 -7.96 -6.93 13.01
CA LEU A 125 -8.60 -5.82 13.72
C LEU A 125 -8.27 -4.48 13.06
N ASP A 126 -7.00 -4.23 12.72
CA ASP A 126 -6.54 -2.97 12.14
C ASP A 126 -7.22 -2.70 10.79
N TYR A 127 -7.33 -3.71 9.93
CA TYR A 127 -7.95 -3.55 8.61
C TYR A 127 -9.46 -3.82 8.60
N SER A 128 -10.07 -4.12 9.73
CA SER A 128 -11.53 -4.16 9.87
C SER A 128 -12.20 -2.79 9.83
N THR A 129 -11.46 -1.71 10.13
CA THR A 129 -12.01 -0.35 10.26
C THR A 129 -11.09 0.74 9.68
N SER A 130 -10.12 0.39 8.85
CA SER A 130 -9.14 1.31 8.25
C SER A 130 -9.70 2.24 7.16
N GLY A 131 -10.98 2.13 6.83
CA GLY A 131 -11.59 2.79 5.67
C GLY A 131 -11.31 2.09 4.34
N LEU A 132 -10.45 1.05 4.34
CA LEU A 132 -10.12 0.25 3.16
C LEU A 132 -11.13 -0.88 2.91
N GLU A 133 -11.01 -1.54 1.76
CA GLU A 133 -11.94 -2.54 1.23
C GLU A 133 -11.87 -3.93 1.88
N ASN A 134 -10.98 -4.15 2.85
CA ASN A 134 -10.79 -5.46 3.50
C ASN A 134 -12.10 -6.07 4.05
N PRO A 135 -12.99 -5.32 4.74
CA PRO A 135 -14.25 -5.88 5.23
C PRO A 135 -15.18 -6.39 4.12
N LEU A 136 -15.24 -5.71 2.98
CA LEU A 136 -16.02 -6.16 1.83
C LEU A 136 -15.38 -7.39 1.17
N SER A 137 -14.06 -7.43 1.09
CA SER A 137 -13.33 -8.61 0.60
C SER A 137 -13.61 -9.84 1.47
N HIS A 138 -13.56 -9.69 2.80
CA HIS A 138 -13.88 -10.76 3.75
C HIS A 138 -15.33 -11.23 3.60
N PHE A 139 -16.27 -10.30 3.39
CA PHE A 139 -17.68 -10.63 3.14
C PHE A 139 -17.85 -11.50 1.89
N LEU A 140 -17.24 -11.10 0.79
CA LEU A 140 -17.32 -11.84 -0.47
C LEU A 140 -16.60 -13.20 -0.40
N ILE A 141 -15.47 -13.28 0.30
CA ILE A 141 -14.78 -14.56 0.59
C ILE A 141 -15.68 -15.51 1.38
N LEU A 142 -16.33 -15.02 2.44
CA LEU A 142 -17.25 -15.84 3.24
C LEU A 142 -18.43 -16.32 2.43
N LEU A 143 -19.06 -15.44 1.65
CA LEU A 143 -20.15 -15.85 0.76
C LEU A 143 -19.68 -16.87 -0.28
N SER A 144 -18.48 -16.72 -0.85
CA SER A 144 -17.91 -17.66 -1.81
C SER A 144 -17.67 -19.04 -1.15
N ALA A 145 -17.13 -19.06 0.07
CA ALA A 145 -16.94 -20.30 0.82
C ALA A 145 -18.28 -20.96 1.16
N VAL A 146 -19.26 -20.21 1.67
CA VAL A 146 -20.60 -20.72 1.99
C VAL A 146 -21.28 -21.27 0.74
N ALA A 147 -21.24 -20.56 -0.39
CA ALA A 147 -21.81 -21.01 -1.66
C ALA A 147 -21.09 -22.28 -2.16
N ALA A 148 -19.77 -22.33 -2.11
CA ALA A 148 -18.99 -23.48 -2.51
C ALA A 148 -19.32 -24.74 -1.68
N TYR A 149 -19.39 -24.59 -0.35
CA TYR A 149 -19.83 -25.71 0.52
C TYR A 149 -21.27 -26.13 0.26
N SER A 150 -22.20 -25.19 0.08
CA SER A 150 -23.60 -25.52 -0.22
C SER A 150 -23.75 -26.24 -1.55
N ILE A 151 -23.05 -25.82 -2.59
CA ILE A 151 -23.08 -26.50 -3.90
C ILE A 151 -22.50 -27.91 -3.76
N HIS A 152 -21.36 -28.03 -3.05
CA HIS A 152 -20.68 -29.32 -2.87
C HIS A 152 -21.48 -30.31 -2.02
N GLU A 153 -22.16 -29.87 -0.95
CA GLU A 153 -22.86 -30.73 -0.02
C GLU A 153 -24.33 -30.99 -0.42
N LYS A 154 -25.03 -30.03 -1.00
CA LYS A 154 -26.48 -30.03 -1.15
C LYS A 154 -26.99 -29.66 -2.55
N ASN A 155 -26.15 -29.22 -3.44
CA ASN A 155 -26.51 -28.76 -4.78
C ASN A 155 -27.55 -27.59 -4.81
N GLU A 156 -27.55 -26.74 -3.77
CA GLU A 156 -28.55 -25.67 -3.60
C GLU A 156 -28.32 -24.44 -4.49
N TYR A 157 -27.08 -24.20 -4.96
CA TYR A 157 -26.72 -23.04 -5.78
C TYR A 157 -26.24 -23.45 -7.17
N LYS A 158 -26.41 -22.56 -8.14
CA LYS A 158 -25.85 -22.72 -9.49
C LYS A 158 -24.40 -22.25 -9.55
N PRO A 159 -23.56 -22.73 -10.48
CA PRO A 159 -22.20 -22.27 -10.67
C PRO A 159 -22.13 -20.76 -10.97
N THR A 160 -23.18 -20.16 -11.52
CA THR A 160 -23.35 -18.72 -11.70
C THR A 160 -23.05 -17.92 -10.42
N THR A 161 -23.43 -18.45 -9.24
CA THR A 161 -23.19 -17.79 -7.94
C THR A 161 -21.70 -17.64 -7.67
N ILE A 162 -20.89 -18.68 -7.93
CA ILE A 162 -19.44 -18.62 -7.70
C ILE A 162 -18.79 -17.62 -8.67
N PHE A 163 -19.17 -17.63 -9.95
CA PHE A 163 -18.63 -16.68 -10.94
C PHE A 163 -19.04 -15.24 -10.63
N LEU A 164 -20.29 -15.02 -10.17
CA LEU A 164 -20.76 -13.71 -9.76
C LEU A 164 -19.98 -13.19 -8.53
N LEU A 165 -19.81 -14.01 -7.50
CA LEU A 165 -19.03 -13.64 -6.31
C LEU A 165 -17.55 -13.39 -6.68
N GLY A 166 -16.99 -14.19 -7.59
CA GLY A 166 -15.67 -13.94 -8.16
C GLY A 166 -15.57 -12.59 -8.87
N SER A 167 -16.57 -12.26 -9.69
CA SER A 167 -16.66 -10.97 -10.38
C SER A 167 -16.75 -9.78 -9.41
N LEU A 168 -17.56 -9.90 -8.35
CA LEU A 168 -17.65 -8.87 -7.30
C LEU A 168 -16.35 -8.77 -6.49
N LEU A 169 -15.68 -9.89 -6.22
CA LEU A 169 -14.38 -9.90 -5.56
C LEU A 169 -13.31 -9.23 -6.43
N TYR A 170 -13.31 -9.48 -7.75
CA TYR A 170 -12.46 -8.77 -8.71
C TYR A 170 -12.64 -7.25 -8.62
N LEU A 171 -13.88 -6.78 -8.52
CA LEU A 171 -14.19 -5.35 -8.38
C LEU A 171 -13.85 -4.78 -6.99
N THR A 172 -13.51 -5.64 -6.04
CA THR A 172 -13.07 -5.24 -4.69
C THR A 172 -11.57 -5.37 -4.56
N ARG A 173 -11.02 -6.55 -4.90
CA ARG A 173 -9.59 -6.87 -4.86
C ARG A 173 -9.27 -7.92 -5.93
N PRO A 174 -8.77 -7.51 -7.10
CA PRO A 174 -8.48 -8.41 -8.22
C PRO A 174 -7.53 -9.56 -7.87
N ASP A 175 -6.56 -9.30 -6.99
CA ASP A 175 -5.58 -10.27 -6.52
C ASP A 175 -6.19 -11.46 -5.76
N LEU A 176 -7.30 -11.26 -5.07
CA LEU A 176 -7.97 -12.32 -4.28
C LEU A 176 -8.66 -13.39 -5.14
N ILE A 177 -8.84 -13.15 -6.43
CA ILE A 177 -9.33 -14.17 -7.36
C ILE A 177 -8.45 -15.43 -7.30
N ILE A 178 -7.11 -15.24 -7.20
CA ILE A 178 -6.14 -16.33 -7.12
C ILE A 178 -6.48 -17.28 -5.96
N ALA A 179 -6.94 -16.74 -4.84
CA ALA A 179 -7.25 -17.54 -3.65
C ALA A 179 -8.55 -18.35 -3.78
N ILE A 180 -9.52 -17.89 -4.60
CA ILE A 180 -10.80 -18.63 -4.78
C ILE A 180 -10.81 -19.57 -5.98
N ILE A 181 -9.89 -19.45 -6.93
CA ILE A 181 -9.82 -20.34 -8.10
C ILE A 181 -9.89 -21.83 -7.72
N PRO A 182 -9.13 -22.35 -6.72
CA PRO A 182 -9.17 -23.78 -6.41
C PRO A 182 -10.53 -24.27 -5.95
N ILE A 183 -11.24 -23.53 -5.11
CA ILE A 183 -12.58 -23.95 -4.66
C ILE A 183 -13.60 -23.85 -5.79
N ALA A 184 -13.50 -22.84 -6.64
CA ALA A 184 -14.34 -22.72 -7.83
C ALA A 184 -14.12 -23.90 -8.79
N ALA A 185 -12.86 -24.28 -9.03
CA ALA A 185 -12.51 -25.43 -9.86
C ALA A 185 -13.06 -26.75 -9.29
N ILE A 186 -13.00 -26.96 -7.97
CA ILE A 186 -13.57 -28.14 -7.31
C ILE A 186 -15.08 -28.17 -7.52
N VAL A 187 -15.79 -27.06 -7.30
CA VAL A 187 -17.25 -26.97 -7.51
C VAL A 187 -17.62 -27.30 -8.95
N VAL A 188 -16.89 -26.74 -9.93
CA VAL A 188 -17.14 -27.00 -11.35
C VAL A 188 -16.89 -28.47 -11.72
N HIS A 189 -15.78 -29.03 -11.23
CA HIS A 189 -15.39 -30.40 -11.58
C HIS A 189 -16.31 -31.46 -10.98
N GLN A 190 -16.77 -31.28 -9.75
CA GLN A 190 -17.55 -32.33 -9.04
C GLN A 190 -19.03 -32.40 -9.45
N ASN A 191 -19.60 -31.35 -9.99
CA ASN A 191 -21.02 -31.28 -10.26
C ASN A 191 -21.40 -31.60 -11.72
N ASN A 192 -20.46 -32.05 -12.56
CA ASN A 192 -20.68 -32.51 -13.93
C ASN A 192 -21.58 -31.58 -14.78
N TYR A 193 -21.42 -30.27 -14.63
CA TYR A 193 -22.17 -29.29 -15.43
C TYR A 193 -21.86 -29.45 -16.92
N SER A 194 -22.88 -29.30 -17.76
CA SER A 194 -22.70 -29.25 -19.21
C SER A 194 -21.83 -28.02 -19.61
N ARG A 195 -21.15 -28.10 -20.74
CA ARG A 195 -20.37 -26.97 -21.30
C ARG A 195 -21.25 -25.73 -21.50
N SER A 196 -22.50 -25.91 -21.91
CA SER A 196 -23.48 -24.82 -22.10
C SER A 196 -23.84 -24.15 -20.77
N GLU A 197 -24.08 -24.91 -19.71
CA GLU A 197 -24.37 -24.37 -18.37
C GLU A 197 -23.19 -23.59 -17.82
N LEU A 198 -21.95 -24.10 -17.99
CA LEU A 198 -20.76 -23.41 -17.56
C LEU A 198 -20.54 -22.12 -18.34
N ALA A 199 -20.68 -22.15 -19.67
CA ALA A 199 -20.54 -20.97 -20.50
C ALA A 199 -21.57 -19.89 -20.14
N THR A 200 -22.83 -20.29 -19.97
CA THR A 200 -23.92 -19.38 -19.53
C THR A 200 -23.65 -18.81 -18.15
N SER A 201 -23.23 -19.66 -17.20
CA SER A 201 -22.93 -19.25 -15.83
C SER A 201 -21.74 -18.31 -15.76
N LEU A 202 -20.68 -18.55 -16.53
CA LEU A 202 -19.52 -17.68 -16.64
C LEU A 202 -19.90 -16.33 -17.25
N THR A 203 -20.67 -16.34 -18.35
CA THR A 203 -21.12 -15.12 -19.02
C THR A 203 -21.95 -14.26 -18.07
N ILE A 204 -22.96 -14.82 -17.42
CA ILE A 204 -23.84 -14.08 -16.48
C ILE A 204 -23.03 -13.63 -15.26
N GLY A 205 -22.23 -14.53 -14.68
CA GLY A 205 -21.43 -14.21 -13.49
C GLY A 205 -20.36 -13.14 -13.71
N SER A 206 -19.82 -13.01 -14.92
CA SER A 206 -18.82 -11.99 -15.25
C SER A 206 -19.40 -10.62 -15.61
N ILE A 207 -20.71 -10.47 -15.75
CA ILE A 207 -21.35 -9.21 -16.14
C ILE A 207 -20.84 -8.00 -15.31
N PRO A 208 -20.79 -8.04 -13.97
CA PRO A 208 -20.32 -6.89 -13.20
C PRO A 208 -18.90 -6.46 -13.54
N ALA A 209 -17.96 -7.41 -13.66
CA ALA A 209 -16.57 -7.11 -14.01
C ALA A 209 -16.42 -6.56 -15.42
N VAL A 210 -17.14 -7.15 -16.39
CA VAL A 210 -17.15 -6.71 -17.79
C VAL A 210 -17.76 -5.32 -17.90
N ALA A 211 -18.92 -5.09 -17.27
CA ALA A 211 -19.60 -3.79 -17.29
C ALA A 211 -18.72 -2.68 -16.71
N TRP A 212 -18.03 -2.96 -15.58
CA TRP A 212 -17.08 -2.01 -15.02
C TRP A 212 -15.88 -1.75 -15.95
N THR A 213 -15.30 -2.79 -16.54
CA THR A 213 -14.15 -2.65 -17.44
C THR A 213 -14.52 -1.81 -18.67
N LEU A 214 -15.71 -2.03 -19.24
CA LEU A 214 -16.22 -1.22 -20.36
C LEU A 214 -16.45 0.24 -19.94
N PHE A 215 -17.03 0.46 -18.76
CA PHE A 215 -17.16 1.79 -18.19
C PHE A 215 -15.79 2.45 -17.98
N SER A 216 -14.81 1.72 -17.44
CA SER A 216 -13.46 2.24 -17.20
C SER A 216 -12.78 2.67 -18.50
N ILE A 217 -12.85 1.85 -19.56
CA ILE A 217 -12.34 2.19 -20.89
C ILE A 217 -13.06 3.42 -21.45
N TYR A 218 -14.38 3.47 -21.34
CA TYR A 218 -15.17 4.59 -21.84
C TYR A 218 -14.87 5.87 -21.07
N TYR A 219 -14.88 5.85 -19.74
CA TYR A 219 -14.78 7.04 -18.91
C TYR A 219 -13.33 7.47 -18.67
N TYR A 220 -12.47 6.57 -18.20
CA TYR A 220 -11.06 6.86 -17.89
C TYR A 220 -10.12 6.65 -19.07
N GLY A 221 -10.53 5.88 -20.09
CA GLY A 221 -9.71 5.52 -21.24
C GLY A 221 -8.83 4.28 -21.05
N PHE A 222 -8.87 3.65 -19.88
CA PHE A 222 -8.00 2.53 -19.51
C PHE A 222 -8.79 1.42 -18.80
N PRO A 223 -8.49 0.12 -19.06
CA PRO A 223 -9.18 -1.00 -18.43
C PRO A 223 -8.83 -1.18 -16.95
N PHE A 224 -7.65 -0.75 -16.53
CA PHE A 224 -7.14 -0.90 -15.17
C PHE A 224 -7.00 0.46 -14.47
N PRO A 225 -7.04 0.49 -13.12
CA PRO A 225 -6.78 1.72 -12.37
C PRO A 225 -5.37 2.26 -12.62
N ASN A 226 -5.19 3.56 -12.49
CA ASN A 226 -3.91 4.22 -12.74
C ASN A 226 -2.78 3.67 -11.86
N THR A 227 -3.11 3.26 -10.63
CA THR A 227 -2.20 2.61 -9.71
C THR A 227 -1.59 1.31 -10.25
N ALA A 228 -2.30 0.58 -11.13
CA ALA A 228 -1.75 -0.62 -11.76
C ALA A 228 -0.58 -0.25 -12.70
N TYR A 229 -0.75 0.80 -13.52
CA TYR A 229 0.32 1.30 -14.39
C TYR A 229 1.49 1.86 -13.58
N ALA A 230 1.23 2.51 -12.44
CA ALA A 230 2.26 3.03 -11.57
C ALA A 230 3.09 1.95 -10.86
N LYS A 231 2.49 0.80 -10.53
CA LYS A 231 3.13 -0.27 -9.74
C LYS A 231 3.72 -1.39 -10.59
N LEU A 232 3.18 -1.61 -11.81
CA LEU A 232 3.68 -2.63 -12.72
C LEU A 232 4.80 -2.06 -13.61
N GLY A 233 5.76 -2.90 -13.99
CA GLY A 233 6.84 -2.48 -14.89
C GLY A 233 7.85 -1.51 -14.28
N ASN A 234 8.03 -1.53 -12.94
CA ASN A 234 8.94 -0.65 -12.20
C ASN A 234 10.44 -0.95 -12.41
N GLY A 235 10.78 -2.05 -13.11
CA GLY A 235 12.16 -2.45 -13.41
C GLY A 235 12.90 -3.14 -12.26
N ILE A 236 12.26 -3.39 -11.11
CA ILE A 236 12.89 -4.08 -9.97
C ILE A 236 13.11 -5.55 -10.33
N PRO A 237 14.34 -6.10 -10.14
CA PRO A 237 14.64 -7.50 -10.37
C PRO A 237 13.72 -8.43 -9.57
N ILE A 238 13.27 -9.54 -10.19
CA ILE A 238 12.31 -10.45 -9.56
C ILE A 238 12.82 -11.03 -8.23
N MET A 239 14.12 -11.34 -8.13
CA MET A 239 14.71 -11.90 -6.92
C MET A 239 14.72 -10.89 -5.76
N GLU A 240 15.01 -9.64 -6.04
CA GLU A 240 14.97 -8.55 -5.06
C GLU A 240 13.54 -8.34 -4.55
N ARG A 241 12.58 -8.31 -5.47
CA ARG A 241 11.16 -8.20 -5.16
C ARG A 241 10.65 -9.38 -4.34
N MET A 242 11.04 -10.62 -4.68
CA MET A 242 10.70 -11.81 -3.88
C MET A 242 11.34 -11.76 -2.49
N GLY A 243 12.58 -11.27 -2.38
CA GLY A 243 13.25 -11.03 -1.10
C GLY A 243 12.43 -10.10 -0.20
N GLN A 244 11.94 -8.98 -0.75
CA GLN A 244 11.05 -8.04 -0.04
C GLN A 244 9.73 -8.71 0.36
N GLY A 245 9.16 -9.56 -0.49
CA GLY A 245 7.96 -10.33 -0.17
C GLY A 245 8.15 -11.31 0.98
N LEU A 246 9.34 -11.93 1.10
CA LEU A 246 9.68 -12.77 2.27
C LEU A 246 9.84 -11.92 3.54
N ILE A 247 10.46 -10.73 3.44
CA ILE A 247 10.54 -9.78 4.56
C ILE A 247 9.14 -9.40 5.03
N TYR A 248 8.17 -9.21 4.12
CA TYR A 248 6.78 -8.94 4.46
C TYR A 248 6.13 -10.07 5.28
N ILE A 249 6.38 -11.34 4.93
CA ILE A 249 5.89 -12.48 5.70
C ILE A 249 6.55 -12.54 7.09
N ILE A 250 7.87 -12.27 7.18
CA ILE A 250 8.60 -12.22 8.45
C ILE A 250 8.12 -11.08 9.35
N ASP A 251 7.86 -9.89 8.78
CA ASP A 251 7.29 -8.76 9.51
C ASP A 251 5.96 -9.14 10.19
N SER A 252 5.09 -9.84 9.46
CA SER A 252 3.84 -10.33 10.03
C SER A 252 4.07 -11.39 11.12
N ALA A 253 5.07 -12.26 10.99
CA ALA A 253 5.40 -13.24 12.03
C ALA A 253 5.82 -12.57 13.35
N ILE A 254 6.49 -11.43 13.26
CA ILE A 254 6.99 -10.68 14.42
C ILE A 254 5.86 -9.80 15.04
N ARG A 255 5.10 -9.11 14.19
CA ARG A 255 4.08 -8.16 14.65
C ARG A 255 2.76 -8.82 15.01
N ASP A 256 2.37 -9.85 14.25
CA ASP A 256 1.07 -10.54 14.36
C ASP A 256 1.22 -12.07 14.24
N PRO A 257 1.92 -12.71 15.19
CA PRO A 257 2.24 -14.14 15.11
C PRO A 257 1.00 -15.06 15.05
N VAL A 258 -0.16 -14.63 15.56
CA VAL A 258 -1.38 -15.46 15.46
C VAL A 258 -1.86 -15.58 14.01
N THR A 259 -1.68 -14.58 13.17
CA THR A 259 -2.05 -14.64 11.76
C THR A 259 -1.25 -15.70 11.03
N LEU A 260 0.07 -15.66 11.11
CA LEU A 260 0.91 -16.65 10.44
C LEU A 260 0.79 -18.04 11.09
N GLY A 261 0.68 -18.11 12.43
CA GLY A 261 0.46 -19.35 13.16
C GLY A 261 -0.85 -20.04 12.77
N SER A 262 -1.92 -19.28 12.55
CA SER A 262 -3.20 -19.81 12.07
C SER A 262 -3.10 -20.32 10.63
N ILE A 263 -2.38 -19.60 9.75
CA ILE A 263 -2.12 -20.05 8.37
C ILE A 263 -1.37 -21.38 8.36
N LEU A 264 -0.29 -21.49 9.12
CA LEU A 264 0.49 -22.72 9.21
C LEU A 264 -0.31 -23.88 9.81
N THR A 265 -1.11 -23.62 10.85
CA THR A 265 -2.02 -24.60 11.46
C THR A 265 -3.04 -25.11 10.45
N ALA A 266 -3.68 -24.21 9.69
CA ALA A 266 -4.67 -24.56 8.67
C ALA A 266 -4.05 -25.38 7.53
N LEU A 267 -2.87 -25.01 7.04
CA LEU A 267 -2.14 -25.75 6.01
C LEU A 267 -1.78 -27.16 6.50
N THR A 268 -1.32 -27.31 7.74
CA THR A 268 -1.00 -28.62 8.33
C THR A 268 -2.25 -29.50 8.47
N ILE A 269 -3.35 -28.93 8.97
CA ILE A 269 -4.64 -29.63 9.09
C ILE A 269 -5.14 -30.08 7.72
N SER A 270 -4.99 -29.24 6.70
CA SER A 270 -5.52 -29.49 5.34
C SER A 270 -4.92 -30.72 4.67
N LEU A 271 -3.71 -31.17 5.06
CA LEU A 271 -3.06 -32.35 4.51
C LEU A 271 -3.92 -33.64 4.67
N ARG A 272 -4.73 -33.69 5.73
CA ARG A 272 -5.64 -34.82 6.03
C ARG A 272 -7.12 -34.45 5.96
N ALA A 273 -7.43 -33.24 5.49
CA ALA A 273 -8.80 -32.73 5.41
C ALA A 273 -9.52 -33.19 4.11
N LYS A 274 -10.78 -32.85 4.00
CA LYS A 274 -11.61 -33.10 2.80
C LYS A 274 -11.16 -32.20 1.64
N LEU A 275 -11.68 -32.50 0.45
CA LEU A 275 -11.26 -31.83 -0.79
C LEU A 275 -11.49 -30.31 -0.76
N MET A 276 -12.59 -29.84 -0.18
CA MET A 276 -12.88 -28.39 -0.09
C MET A 276 -11.85 -27.66 0.78
N GLU A 277 -11.49 -28.21 1.95
CA GLU A 277 -10.46 -27.64 2.83
C GLU A 277 -9.09 -27.67 2.18
N ARG A 278 -8.77 -28.72 1.40
CA ARG A 278 -7.53 -28.75 0.58
C ARG A 278 -7.57 -27.70 -0.53
N GLY A 279 -8.72 -27.46 -1.13
CA GLY A 279 -8.92 -26.39 -2.10
C GLY A 279 -8.68 -25.01 -1.50
N LEU A 280 -9.23 -24.74 -0.31
CA LEU A 280 -8.97 -23.51 0.43
C LEU A 280 -7.47 -23.35 0.78
N ALA A 281 -6.82 -24.44 1.23
CA ALA A 281 -5.39 -24.42 1.54
C ALA A 281 -4.54 -24.15 0.29
N LEU A 282 -4.88 -24.75 -0.85
CA LEU A 282 -4.21 -24.45 -2.12
C LEU A 282 -4.41 -22.96 -2.50
N GLY A 283 -5.60 -22.40 -2.27
CA GLY A 283 -5.88 -20.99 -2.45
C GLY A 283 -4.99 -20.11 -1.58
N ILE A 284 -4.80 -20.46 -0.30
CA ILE A 284 -3.86 -19.78 0.61
C ILE A 284 -2.43 -19.84 0.03
N LEU A 285 -1.95 -21.02 -0.37
CA LEU A 285 -0.58 -21.19 -0.89
C LEU A 285 -0.36 -20.36 -2.16
N LEU A 286 -1.28 -20.41 -3.13
CA LEU A 286 -1.18 -19.65 -4.36
C LEU A 286 -1.16 -18.13 -4.07
N TYR A 287 -1.97 -17.68 -3.12
CA TYR A 287 -2.00 -16.27 -2.75
C TYR A 287 -0.75 -15.83 -1.98
N LEU A 288 -0.18 -16.67 -1.11
CA LEU A 288 1.11 -16.40 -0.46
C LEU A 288 2.24 -16.33 -1.48
N LEU A 289 2.28 -17.23 -2.47
CA LEU A 289 3.24 -17.15 -3.58
C LEU A 289 3.07 -15.86 -4.38
N PHE A 290 1.85 -15.44 -4.64
CA PHE A 290 1.57 -14.16 -5.27
C PHE A 290 2.12 -13.00 -4.42
N ILE A 291 1.81 -12.95 -3.13
CA ILE A 291 2.33 -11.91 -2.22
C ILE A 291 3.86 -11.84 -2.28
N VAL A 292 4.54 -12.98 -2.22
CA VAL A 292 6.01 -13.02 -2.31
C VAL A 292 6.49 -12.52 -3.67
N SER A 293 5.84 -12.92 -4.77
CA SER A 293 6.24 -12.55 -6.12
C SER A 293 6.14 -11.06 -6.43
N ILE A 294 5.19 -10.35 -5.78
CA ILE A 294 4.99 -8.90 -5.98
C ILE A 294 5.78 -8.04 -4.99
N GLY A 295 6.47 -8.64 -4.01
CA GLY A 295 7.22 -7.92 -2.97
C GLY A 295 6.40 -7.56 -1.73
N GLY A 296 5.27 -8.21 -1.50
CA GLY A 296 4.39 -7.94 -0.35
C GLY A 296 3.57 -6.66 -0.50
N ASP A 297 3.37 -5.98 0.63
CA ASP A 297 2.73 -4.66 0.71
C ASP A 297 3.58 -3.75 1.63
N PHE A 298 3.42 -2.43 1.50
CA PHE A 298 4.02 -1.50 2.44
C PHE A 298 3.22 -1.41 3.76
N MET A 299 1.98 -1.87 3.78
CA MET A 299 1.12 -1.93 4.97
C MET A 299 1.27 -3.30 5.64
N SER A 300 1.83 -3.32 6.85
CA SER A 300 2.07 -4.55 7.62
C SER A 300 0.79 -5.39 7.76
N GLY A 301 0.85 -6.67 7.41
CA GLY A 301 -0.20 -7.66 7.61
C GLY A 301 -1.46 -7.54 6.76
N ARG A 302 -1.69 -6.44 6.02
CA ARG A 302 -2.92 -6.18 5.26
C ARG A 302 -3.30 -7.32 4.32
N PHE A 303 -2.36 -7.81 3.52
CA PHE A 303 -2.62 -8.88 2.56
C PHE A 303 -2.86 -10.24 3.23
N LEU A 304 -2.38 -10.43 4.46
CA LEU A 304 -2.53 -11.70 5.17
C LEU A 304 -3.89 -11.87 5.86
N THR A 305 -4.73 -10.83 5.90
CA THR A 305 -6.08 -10.92 6.51
C THR A 305 -7.01 -11.89 5.76
N ALA A 306 -6.90 -11.99 4.44
CA ALA A 306 -7.67 -12.95 3.64
C ALA A 306 -7.19 -14.40 3.85
N PRO A 307 -5.88 -14.73 3.75
CA PRO A 307 -5.35 -16.03 4.18
C PRO A 307 -5.73 -16.43 5.60
N LEU A 308 -5.74 -15.49 6.56
CA LEU A 308 -6.20 -15.75 7.92
C LEU A 308 -7.66 -16.18 7.95
N LEU A 309 -8.54 -15.50 7.21
CA LEU A 309 -9.96 -15.86 7.15
C LEU A 309 -10.18 -17.25 6.54
N PHE A 310 -9.49 -17.59 5.45
CA PHE A 310 -9.50 -18.96 4.91
C PHE A 310 -8.98 -19.97 5.92
N SER A 311 -7.95 -19.63 6.67
CA SER A 311 -7.40 -20.49 7.72
C SER A 311 -8.39 -20.73 8.85
N ALA A 312 -9.09 -19.67 9.28
CA ALA A 312 -10.18 -19.78 10.26
C ALA A 312 -11.29 -20.73 9.80
N ILE A 313 -11.67 -20.70 8.50
CA ILE A 313 -12.64 -21.62 7.91
C ILE A 313 -12.12 -23.05 7.97
N ILE A 314 -10.88 -23.32 7.56
CA ILE A 314 -10.28 -24.66 7.57
C ILE A 314 -10.22 -25.22 8.99
N ILE A 315 -9.69 -24.44 9.95
CA ILE A 315 -9.59 -24.84 11.37
C ILE A 315 -10.96 -25.18 11.93
N THR A 316 -11.99 -24.38 11.65
CA THR A 316 -13.37 -24.59 12.09
C THR A 316 -13.98 -25.88 11.51
N LYS A 317 -13.73 -26.15 10.23
CA LYS A 317 -14.26 -27.33 9.52
C LYS A 317 -13.54 -28.63 9.89
N SER A 318 -12.33 -28.57 10.41
CA SER A 318 -11.49 -29.73 10.71
C SER A 318 -12.06 -30.67 11.79
N ASN A 319 -12.91 -30.15 12.68
CA ASN A 319 -13.57 -30.90 13.77
C ASN A 319 -12.58 -31.79 14.56
N PRO A 320 -11.55 -31.22 15.22
CA PRO A 320 -10.52 -31.98 15.91
C PRO A 320 -11.08 -32.73 17.12
N ASP A 321 -10.42 -33.81 17.53
CA ASP A 321 -10.67 -34.47 18.83
C ASP A 321 -10.36 -33.51 19.99
N THR A 322 -10.75 -33.89 21.21
CA THR A 322 -10.68 -33.02 22.41
C THR A 322 -9.25 -32.56 22.70
N ASP A 323 -8.24 -33.42 22.52
CA ASP A 323 -6.86 -33.08 22.87
C ASP A 323 -6.24 -32.17 21.83
N ARG A 324 -6.48 -32.43 20.54
CA ARG A 324 -6.09 -31.52 19.45
C ARG A 324 -6.79 -30.19 19.55
N TYR A 325 -8.10 -30.18 19.92
CA TYR A 325 -8.84 -28.95 20.17
C TYR A 325 -8.14 -28.09 21.21
N LYS A 326 -7.82 -28.67 22.38
CA LYS A 326 -7.14 -27.94 23.46
C LYS A 326 -5.77 -27.42 23.03
N SER A 327 -4.99 -28.24 22.30
CA SER A 327 -3.67 -27.87 21.81
C SER A 327 -3.71 -26.73 20.82
N ILE A 328 -4.63 -26.79 19.84
CA ILE A 328 -4.83 -25.72 18.85
C ILE A 328 -5.30 -24.43 19.54
N LEU A 329 -6.29 -24.54 20.45
CA LEU A 329 -6.80 -23.38 21.16
C LEU A 329 -5.71 -22.70 22.01
N LEU A 330 -4.94 -23.51 22.74
CA LEU A 330 -3.82 -22.99 23.56
C LEU A 330 -2.78 -22.28 22.69
N LEU A 331 -2.39 -22.89 21.58
CA LEU A 331 -1.47 -22.28 20.60
C LEU A 331 -2.01 -20.92 20.13
N LEU A 332 -3.26 -20.87 19.68
CA LEU A 332 -3.89 -19.63 19.17
C LEU A 332 -3.99 -18.56 20.26
N LEU A 333 -4.27 -18.94 21.51
CA LEU A 333 -4.33 -18.00 22.65
C LEU A 333 -2.94 -17.46 23.00
N ILE A 334 -1.89 -18.29 23.00
CA ILE A 334 -0.51 -17.83 23.22
C ILE A 334 -0.07 -16.85 22.14
N LEU A 335 -0.20 -17.24 20.87
CA LEU A 335 0.18 -16.39 19.73
C LEU A 335 -0.67 -15.13 19.69
N GLY A 336 -1.97 -15.23 20.00
CA GLY A 336 -2.88 -14.10 20.08
C GLY A 336 -2.52 -13.12 21.18
N GLY A 337 -2.13 -13.61 22.35
CA GLY A 337 -1.61 -12.76 23.43
C GLY A 337 -0.37 -11.97 23.02
N MET A 338 0.53 -12.60 22.25
CA MET A 338 1.71 -11.91 21.67
C MET A 338 1.29 -10.83 20.65
N SER A 339 0.33 -11.11 19.79
CA SER A 339 -0.18 -10.16 18.79
C SER A 339 -0.84 -8.96 19.47
N LEU A 340 -1.72 -9.18 20.45
CA LEU A 340 -2.41 -8.11 21.19
C LEU A 340 -1.46 -7.24 22.01
N LYS A 341 -0.41 -7.83 22.60
CA LYS A 341 0.62 -7.05 23.28
C LYS A 341 1.22 -6.00 22.35
N ASN A 342 1.53 -6.39 21.10
CA ASN A 342 2.06 -5.47 20.11
C ASN A 342 1.06 -4.37 19.73
N THR A 343 -0.24 -4.65 19.76
CA THR A 343 -1.30 -3.70 19.40
C THR A 343 -1.62 -2.72 20.54
N ILE A 344 -1.63 -3.18 21.79
CA ILE A 344 -2.12 -2.42 22.94
C ILE A 344 -0.99 -1.68 23.67
N THR A 345 0.19 -2.31 23.85
CA THR A 345 1.24 -1.79 24.74
C THR A 345 2.27 -0.90 24.07
N LYS A 346 2.36 -0.89 22.75
CA LYS A 346 3.27 0.02 22.06
C LYS A 346 2.62 1.39 22.00
N SER A 347 3.16 2.31 22.81
CA SER A 347 2.81 3.73 22.83
C SER A 347 2.89 4.33 21.41
N SER A 348 2.22 5.45 21.23
CA SER A 348 2.04 6.25 20.02
C SER A 348 3.32 6.78 19.37
N GLU A 349 4.51 6.40 19.82
CA GLU A 349 5.76 6.79 19.19
C GLU A 349 6.05 5.91 17.96
N PHE A 350 5.61 6.43 16.82
CA PHE A 350 5.99 5.89 15.53
C PHE A 350 7.46 6.25 15.24
N SER A 351 8.28 5.26 15.01
CA SER A 351 9.66 5.48 14.55
C SER A 351 9.71 5.35 13.01
N ILE A 352 10.09 6.42 12.34
CA ILE A 352 10.43 6.41 10.90
C ILE A 352 11.49 5.33 10.60
N LYS A 353 12.31 4.98 11.58
CA LYS A 353 13.33 3.93 11.47
C LYS A 353 12.77 2.58 11.04
N ASP A 354 11.54 2.23 11.48
CA ASP A 354 10.89 0.97 11.09
C ASP A 354 10.59 0.93 9.58
N ILE A 355 10.17 2.05 8.98
CA ILE A 355 9.95 2.15 7.52
C ILE A 355 11.27 2.12 6.76
N LEU A 356 12.29 2.80 7.28
CA LEU A 356 13.59 2.90 6.60
C LEU A 356 14.34 1.57 6.53
N THR A 357 14.07 0.64 7.46
CA THR A 357 14.77 -0.65 7.52
C THR A 357 14.13 -1.74 6.65
N THR A 358 12.81 -1.81 6.60
CA THR A 358 12.09 -2.90 5.91
C THR A 358 11.17 -2.44 4.79
N GLY A 359 10.93 -1.14 4.65
CA GLY A 359 9.92 -0.59 3.73
C GLY A 359 8.47 -0.87 4.14
N ILE A 360 8.25 -1.52 5.30
CA ILE A 360 6.93 -1.96 5.78
C ILE A 360 6.54 -1.11 6.99
N ALA A 361 5.35 -0.52 6.94
CA ALA A 361 4.83 0.36 7.97
C ALA A 361 3.70 -0.28 8.77
N ASP A 362 3.70 -0.04 10.07
CA ASP A 362 2.50 -0.14 10.91
C ASP A 362 1.67 1.12 10.66
N GLU A 363 0.83 1.08 9.63
CA GLU A 363 0.05 2.24 9.18
C GLU A 363 -0.95 2.72 10.24
N ARG A 364 -1.58 1.80 10.98
CA ARG A 364 -2.47 2.21 12.08
C ARG A 364 -1.71 3.01 13.13
N ARG A 365 -0.54 2.54 13.54
CA ARG A 365 0.27 3.20 14.55
C ARG A 365 0.70 4.61 14.11
N PHE A 366 0.97 4.77 12.81
CA PHE A 366 1.32 6.07 12.22
C PHE A 366 0.13 7.04 12.21
N TYR A 367 -1.06 6.56 11.81
CA TYR A 367 -2.21 7.43 11.58
C TYR A 367 -3.16 7.54 12.77
N ALA A 368 -3.22 6.55 13.68
CA ALA A 368 -4.24 6.49 14.74
C ALA A 368 -4.24 7.69 15.70
N SER A 369 -3.09 8.34 15.91
CA SER A 369 -3.02 9.58 16.71
C SER A 369 -3.82 10.74 16.09
N LYS A 370 -3.99 10.74 14.76
CA LYS A 370 -4.66 11.80 13.97
C LYS A 370 -6.03 11.38 13.46
N THR A 371 -6.23 10.08 13.22
CA THR A 371 -7.44 9.53 12.60
C THR A 371 -8.11 8.43 13.44
N GLY A 372 -7.57 8.03 14.58
CA GLY A 372 -8.18 7.02 15.43
C GLY A 372 -9.48 7.49 16.04
N LEU A 373 -10.56 6.72 15.92
CA LEU A 373 -11.88 7.10 16.39
C LEU A 373 -11.90 7.45 17.91
N ALA A 374 -11.08 6.78 18.70
CA ALA A 374 -10.92 7.05 20.13
C ALA A 374 -10.12 8.34 20.44
N HIS A 375 -9.46 8.94 19.46
CA HIS A 375 -8.53 10.08 19.63
C HIS A 375 -8.97 11.34 18.90
N VAL A 376 -9.83 11.21 17.85
CA VAL A 376 -10.23 12.35 17.02
C VAL A 376 -11.29 13.22 17.71
N GLY A 377 -11.10 14.53 17.62
CA GLY A 377 -12.09 15.52 18.06
C GLY A 377 -13.23 15.69 17.04
N ARG A 378 -14.27 16.44 17.41
CA ARG A 378 -15.42 16.74 16.55
C ARG A 378 -15.04 17.39 15.22
N ASP A 379 -13.97 18.15 15.17
CA ASP A 379 -13.53 18.89 13.97
C ASP A 379 -12.99 17.95 12.89
N PHE A 380 -12.49 16.77 13.25
CA PHE A 380 -12.10 15.77 12.27
C PHE A 380 -13.29 15.31 11.41
N PHE A 381 -14.47 15.16 12.02
CA PHE A 381 -15.68 14.76 11.30
C PHE A 381 -16.27 15.87 10.42
N ARG A 382 -15.91 17.14 10.68
CA ARG A 382 -16.36 18.28 9.87
C ARG A 382 -15.52 18.51 8.63
N LEU A 383 -14.37 17.80 8.49
CA LEU A 383 -13.43 18.03 7.39
C LEU A 383 -13.22 19.54 7.15
N SER A 384 -12.46 20.18 8.03
CA SER A 384 -12.01 21.55 7.78
C SER A 384 -11.18 21.55 6.49
N LYS A 385 -11.81 21.91 5.37
CA LYS A 385 -11.15 22.03 4.08
C LYS A 385 -10.33 23.31 4.07
N THR A 386 -9.06 23.20 3.76
CA THR A 386 -8.24 24.36 3.40
C THR A 386 -8.76 24.81 2.03
N THR A 387 -9.64 25.79 2.01
CA THR A 387 -10.21 26.27 0.74
C THR A 387 -9.19 27.18 0.06
N HIS A 388 -8.49 26.65 -0.93
CA HIS A 388 -7.78 27.49 -1.89
C HIS A 388 -8.82 28.31 -2.67
N THR A 389 -8.78 29.63 -2.55
CA THR A 389 -9.68 30.53 -3.27
C THR A 389 -9.37 30.57 -4.77
N THR A 390 -8.12 30.30 -5.13
CA THR A 390 -7.61 30.18 -6.49
C THR A 390 -7.07 28.76 -6.72
N ARG A 391 -6.92 28.37 -8.00
CA ARG A 391 -6.31 27.11 -8.37
C ARG A 391 -4.88 27.04 -7.86
N ALA A 392 -4.57 26.00 -7.12
CA ALA A 392 -3.24 25.68 -6.61
C ALA A 392 -2.77 24.32 -7.16
N VAL A 393 -1.47 24.19 -7.35
CA VAL A 393 -0.81 22.94 -7.76
C VAL A 393 0.26 22.62 -6.71
N GLU A 394 0.26 21.38 -6.22
CA GLU A 394 1.26 20.89 -5.27
C GLU A 394 1.79 19.54 -5.71
N VAL A 395 3.07 19.30 -5.47
CA VAL A 395 3.75 18.04 -5.81
C VAL A 395 3.91 17.19 -4.56
N THR A 396 3.43 15.96 -4.58
CA THR A 396 3.48 15.05 -3.42
C THR A 396 3.54 13.59 -3.83
N CYS A 397 4.00 12.72 -2.91
CA CYS A 397 3.78 11.27 -2.95
C CYS A 397 3.25 10.77 -1.60
N GLY A 398 3.86 11.18 -0.50
CA GLY A 398 3.40 10.81 0.85
C GLY A 398 2.20 11.66 1.31
N GLY A 399 1.21 11.04 1.95
CA GLY A 399 0.03 11.73 2.45
C GLY A 399 -0.91 12.24 1.35
N LEU A 400 -0.85 11.66 0.17
CA LEU A 400 -1.64 12.03 -1.02
C LEU A 400 -3.14 12.10 -0.72
N GLY A 401 -3.66 11.12 0.03
CA GLY A 401 -5.08 11.01 0.36
C GLY A 401 -5.57 12.16 1.22
N PHE A 402 -4.93 12.37 2.37
CA PHE A 402 -5.35 13.43 3.31
C PHE A 402 -5.05 14.83 2.79
N SER A 403 -3.91 15.04 2.12
CA SER A 403 -3.60 16.32 1.46
C SER A 403 -4.68 16.66 0.43
N GLY A 404 -5.05 15.69 -0.38
CA GLY A 404 -6.11 15.86 -1.36
C GLY A 404 -7.48 16.10 -0.74
N LEU A 405 -7.88 15.30 0.24
CA LEU A 405 -9.19 15.38 0.87
C LEU A 405 -9.40 16.73 1.59
N ARG A 406 -8.34 17.28 2.21
CA ARG A 406 -8.35 18.57 2.90
C ARG A 406 -8.17 19.76 1.95
N GLY A 407 -7.41 19.59 0.88
CA GLY A 407 -7.07 20.67 -0.05
C GLY A 407 -8.25 21.22 -0.86
N GLY A 408 -9.36 20.50 -0.91
CA GLY A 408 -10.58 20.92 -1.56
C GLY A 408 -10.50 20.91 -3.09
N PRO A 409 -11.52 21.49 -3.79
CA PRO A 409 -11.69 21.34 -5.22
C PRO A 409 -10.66 22.11 -6.07
N ASN A 410 -10.08 23.18 -5.54
CA ASN A 410 -9.13 24.01 -6.27
C ASN A 410 -7.68 23.50 -6.19
N LEU A 411 -7.38 22.49 -5.34
CA LEU A 411 -6.07 21.89 -5.24
C LEU A 411 -5.91 20.76 -6.26
N HIS A 412 -4.95 20.90 -7.17
CA HIS A 412 -4.49 19.82 -8.03
C HIS A 412 -3.19 19.24 -7.47
N LEU A 413 -3.18 17.95 -7.16
CA LEU A 413 -2.00 17.25 -6.67
C LEU A 413 -1.29 16.51 -7.80
N ILE A 414 -0.05 16.89 -8.07
CA ILE A 414 0.87 16.14 -8.92
C ILE A 414 1.48 15.04 -8.05
N ASP A 415 1.06 13.81 -8.29
CA ASP A 415 1.54 12.65 -7.56
C ASP A 415 2.76 12.05 -8.26
N TYR A 416 3.97 12.38 -7.79
CA TYR A 416 5.20 11.85 -8.40
C TYR A 416 5.44 10.37 -8.13
N CYS A 417 4.61 9.70 -7.34
CA CYS A 417 4.53 8.24 -7.27
C CYS A 417 3.56 7.64 -8.32
N GLY A 418 2.81 8.48 -9.02
CA GLY A 418 1.99 8.10 -10.17
C GLY A 418 0.68 7.41 -9.84
N LEU A 419 0.24 7.35 -8.57
CA LEU A 419 -1.02 6.68 -8.23
C LEU A 419 -2.23 7.42 -8.80
N ALA A 420 -2.20 8.76 -8.74
CA ALA A 420 -3.26 9.65 -9.19
C ALA A 420 -2.90 10.50 -10.41
N ASP A 421 -1.67 10.45 -10.90
CA ASP A 421 -1.19 11.22 -12.05
C ASP A 421 -1.05 10.34 -13.30
N PRO A 422 -1.73 10.67 -14.42
CA PRO A 422 -1.75 9.80 -15.59
C PRO A 422 -0.45 9.80 -16.39
N LEU A 423 0.33 10.89 -16.40
CA LEU A 423 1.62 10.93 -17.09
C LEU A 423 2.68 10.21 -16.26
N LEU A 424 2.79 10.56 -14.98
CA LEU A 424 3.83 10.01 -14.10
C LEU A 424 3.67 8.50 -13.90
N ALA A 425 2.42 7.97 -13.89
CA ALA A 425 2.18 6.52 -13.86
C ALA A 425 2.81 5.77 -15.04
N ARG A 426 3.09 6.46 -16.15
CA ARG A 426 3.63 5.88 -17.40
C ARG A 426 5.10 6.21 -17.63
N LEU A 427 5.68 7.02 -16.77
CA LEU A 427 7.12 7.23 -16.75
C LEU A 427 7.81 6.10 -15.97
N PRO A 428 9.06 5.76 -16.32
CA PRO A 428 9.85 4.82 -15.54
C PRO A 428 10.01 5.27 -14.10
N ALA A 429 9.94 4.32 -13.17
CA ALA A 429 10.29 4.60 -11.78
C ALA A 429 11.79 4.89 -11.68
N LYS A 430 12.16 5.84 -10.80
CA LYS A 430 13.54 5.99 -10.35
C LYS A 430 13.89 4.79 -9.49
N TYR A 431 15.02 4.17 -9.76
CA TYR A 431 15.56 3.17 -8.85
C TYR A 431 16.00 3.87 -7.55
N ASP A 432 15.59 3.31 -6.43
CA ASP A 432 16.06 3.66 -5.10
C ASP A 432 16.37 2.34 -4.40
N GLU A 433 17.56 2.19 -3.87
CA GLU A 433 17.97 0.96 -3.13
C GLU A 433 17.05 0.65 -1.95
N ARG A 434 16.33 1.67 -1.46
CA ARG A 434 15.31 1.58 -0.41
C ARG A 434 13.90 1.74 -0.98
N TRP A 435 13.70 1.20 -2.17
CA TRP A 435 12.38 1.24 -2.77
C TRP A 435 11.32 0.63 -1.83
N ARG A 436 10.15 1.21 -1.87
CA ARG A 436 9.01 0.77 -1.09
C ARG A 436 7.86 0.47 -2.02
N ILE A 437 7.20 -0.67 -1.85
CA ILE A 437 6.03 -1.03 -2.64
C ILE A 437 5.01 0.12 -2.61
N GLY A 438 4.52 0.49 -3.80
CA GLY A 438 3.54 1.57 -3.94
C GLY A 438 4.09 3.00 -3.88
N HIS A 439 5.39 3.18 -3.55
CA HIS A 439 6.03 4.49 -3.42
C HIS A 439 7.21 4.63 -4.40
N PHE A 440 7.02 4.19 -5.63
CA PHE A 440 8.03 4.31 -6.69
C PHE A 440 8.03 5.74 -7.23
N SER A 441 9.00 6.53 -6.84
CA SER A 441 9.12 7.92 -7.31
C SER A 441 9.44 8.00 -8.80
N ARG A 442 8.99 9.07 -9.46
CA ARG A 442 9.31 9.41 -10.86
C ARG A 442 9.97 10.77 -10.92
N GLN A 443 10.76 10.95 -11.94
CA GLN A 443 11.28 12.27 -12.26
C GLN A 443 10.17 13.09 -12.92
N LEU A 444 9.91 14.30 -12.41
CA LEU A 444 9.01 15.22 -13.08
C LEU A 444 9.67 15.72 -14.37
N PRO A 445 8.97 15.68 -15.51
CA PRO A 445 9.42 16.36 -16.71
C PRO A 445 9.53 17.87 -16.47
N GLU A 446 10.50 18.50 -17.14
CA GLU A 446 10.65 19.95 -17.08
C GLU A 446 9.36 20.65 -17.52
N ASN A 447 8.98 21.72 -16.82
CA ASN A 447 7.75 22.51 -17.03
C ASN A 447 6.43 21.72 -16.84
N TYR A 448 6.45 20.52 -16.20
CA TYR A 448 5.22 19.76 -15.99
C TYR A 448 4.24 20.45 -15.04
N GLU A 449 4.74 21.01 -13.94
CA GLU A 449 3.94 21.77 -12.98
C GLU A 449 3.29 23.00 -13.64
N ALA A 450 4.07 23.76 -14.40
CA ALA A 450 3.57 24.89 -15.19
C ALA A 450 2.51 24.44 -16.20
N SER A 451 2.69 23.28 -16.84
CA SER A 451 1.72 22.72 -17.79
C SER A 451 0.38 22.41 -17.13
N ILE A 452 0.39 21.91 -15.89
CA ILE A 452 -0.82 21.64 -15.12
C ILE A 452 -1.49 22.95 -14.68
N LEU A 453 -0.71 23.90 -14.18
CA LEU A 453 -1.22 25.19 -13.68
C LEU A 453 -1.87 26.01 -14.80
N GLU A 454 -1.17 26.15 -15.95
CA GLU A 454 -1.62 26.94 -17.09
C GLU A 454 -2.59 26.17 -18.01
N LYS A 455 -2.81 24.87 -17.77
CA LYS A 455 -3.64 23.98 -18.63
C LYS A 455 -3.17 23.97 -20.08
N LYS A 456 -1.88 24.09 -20.30
CA LYS A 456 -1.21 24.10 -21.60
C LYS A 456 0.00 23.17 -21.57
N ASN A 457 0.25 22.46 -22.64
CA ASN A 457 1.47 21.64 -22.74
C ASN A 457 2.69 22.55 -22.92
N LEU A 458 3.51 22.65 -21.89
CA LEU A 458 4.75 23.43 -21.83
C LEU A 458 5.99 22.52 -21.71
N LEU A 459 5.80 21.21 -21.84
CA LEU A 459 6.92 20.24 -21.75
C LEU A 459 7.94 20.50 -22.85
N SER A 460 9.21 20.26 -22.53
CA SER A 460 10.32 20.42 -23.49
C SER A 460 10.67 19.12 -24.23
N ASP A 461 10.38 17.96 -23.61
CA ASP A 461 10.69 16.65 -24.15
C ASP A 461 9.68 16.20 -25.23
N PRO A 462 10.09 15.95 -26.50
CA PRO A 462 9.19 15.60 -27.60
C PRO A 462 8.36 14.32 -27.37
N GLU A 463 8.89 13.31 -26.66
CA GLU A 463 8.15 12.08 -26.39
C GLU A 463 7.18 12.28 -25.22
N ALA A 464 7.58 13.00 -24.18
CA ALA A 464 6.68 13.38 -23.08
C ALA A 464 5.53 14.27 -23.59
N ILE A 465 5.80 15.20 -24.51
CA ILE A 465 4.78 16.04 -25.19
C ILE A 465 3.72 15.16 -25.85
N LYS A 466 4.13 14.19 -26.67
CA LYS A 466 3.19 13.31 -27.39
C LYS A 466 2.31 12.49 -26.45
N ILE A 467 2.89 11.98 -25.36
CA ILE A 467 2.15 11.20 -24.36
C ILE A 467 1.20 12.10 -23.59
N TYR A 468 1.66 13.27 -23.16
CA TYR A 468 0.83 14.23 -22.43
C TYR A 468 -0.35 14.73 -23.29
N ASP A 469 -0.15 14.98 -24.59
CA ASP A 469 -1.22 15.37 -25.52
C ASP A 469 -2.25 14.24 -25.67
N SER A 470 -1.78 12.98 -25.87
CA SER A 470 -2.67 11.82 -25.94
C SER A 470 -3.48 11.66 -24.64
N LEU A 471 -2.82 11.78 -23.47
CA LEU A 471 -3.47 11.72 -22.15
C LEU A 471 -4.45 12.88 -21.96
N THR A 472 -4.12 14.07 -22.41
CA THR A 472 -5.02 15.24 -22.36
C THR A 472 -6.31 14.98 -23.14
N ILE A 473 -6.21 14.45 -24.37
CA ILE A 473 -7.38 14.06 -25.17
C ILE A 473 -8.22 13.00 -24.43
N ILE A 474 -7.58 12.02 -23.82
CA ILE A 474 -8.27 10.90 -23.14
C ILE A 474 -8.92 11.35 -21.84
N THR A 475 -8.17 12.08 -20.98
CA THR A 475 -8.55 12.29 -19.58
C THR A 475 -9.16 13.67 -19.30
N LYS A 476 -8.83 14.71 -20.09
CA LYS A 476 -9.24 16.09 -19.80
C LYS A 476 -10.33 16.61 -20.73
N LEU A 477 -10.29 16.27 -22.03
CA LEU A 477 -11.28 16.75 -23.00
C LEU A 477 -12.62 16.01 -22.86
N PRO A 478 -13.74 16.55 -23.38
CA PRO A 478 -15.06 15.91 -23.36
C PRO A 478 -15.04 14.46 -23.88
N LEU A 479 -15.91 13.61 -23.35
CA LEU A 479 -15.96 12.18 -23.70
C LEU A 479 -16.22 11.90 -25.21
N ASN A 480 -16.93 12.81 -25.85
CA ASN A 480 -17.29 12.75 -27.28
C ASN A 480 -16.28 13.45 -28.19
N THR A 481 -15.09 13.83 -27.70
CA THR A 481 -14.06 14.50 -28.51
C THR A 481 -13.65 13.61 -29.69
N PRO A 482 -13.67 14.14 -30.94
CA PRO A 482 -13.20 13.41 -32.12
C PRO A 482 -11.77 12.91 -31.93
N GLY A 483 -11.51 11.65 -32.31
CA GLY A 483 -10.19 11.02 -32.16
C GLY A 483 -9.87 10.45 -30.78
N ARG A 484 -10.69 10.68 -29.73
CA ARG A 484 -10.45 10.15 -28.39
C ARG A 484 -10.33 8.62 -28.37
N LEU A 485 -11.20 7.91 -29.10
CA LEU A 485 -11.13 6.44 -29.20
C LEU A 485 -9.81 5.97 -29.85
N LYS A 486 -9.32 6.69 -30.86
CA LYS A 486 -8.03 6.40 -31.49
C LYS A 486 -6.89 6.53 -30.49
N GLU A 487 -6.88 7.59 -29.67
CA GLU A 487 -5.85 7.77 -28.65
C GLU A 487 -5.97 6.72 -27.53
N ILE A 488 -7.19 6.31 -27.13
CA ILE A 488 -7.41 5.21 -26.18
C ILE A 488 -6.78 3.91 -26.73
N ILE A 489 -7.07 3.55 -27.97
CA ILE A 489 -6.52 2.34 -28.61
C ILE A 489 -4.99 2.44 -28.67
N LYS A 490 -4.45 3.56 -29.13
CA LYS A 490 -3.01 3.81 -29.20
C LYS A 490 -2.33 3.65 -27.84
N MET A 491 -2.84 4.27 -26.80
CA MET A 491 -2.24 4.24 -25.46
C MET A 491 -2.34 2.87 -24.77
N ASN A 492 -3.34 2.06 -25.09
CA ASN A 492 -3.52 0.73 -24.50
C ASN A 492 -2.78 -0.38 -25.30
N LEU A 493 -2.62 -0.26 -26.62
CA LEU A 493 -2.04 -1.30 -27.46
C LEU A 493 -0.61 -1.02 -27.92
N VAL A 494 -0.23 0.26 -28.03
CA VAL A 494 1.05 0.68 -28.65
C VAL A 494 2.00 1.30 -27.63
N ALA A 495 1.72 1.20 -26.32
CA ALA A 495 2.55 1.80 -25.29
C ALA A 495 4.01 1.34 -25.38
N ASN A 496 4.82 2.14 -26.07
CA ASN A 496 6.24 1.89 -26.30
C ASN A 496 7.02 2.56 -25.15
N ASN A 497 7.18 1.85 -24.05
CA ASN A 497 7.83 2.36 -22.82
C ASN A 497 9.32 2.67 -23.02
N ASN A 498 9.97 2.11 -24.05
CA ASN A 498 11.42 2.22 -24.26
C ASN A 498 11.89 3.65 -24.60
N LYS A 499 11.01 4.52 -25.10
CA LYS A 499 11.37 5.90 -25.47
C LYS A 499 11.47 6.86 -24.27
N LEU A 500 10.97 6.43 -23.11
CA LEU A 500 11.00 7.22 -21.87
C LEU A 500 12.08 6.76 -20.90
N ASP A 501 12.95 5.83 -21.29
CA ASP A 501 14.01 5.27 -20.43
C ASP A 501 14.96 6.33 -19.87
N ARG A 502 15.09 7.48 -20.54
CA ARG A 502 15.85 8.64 -20.02
C ARG A 502 15.34 9.21 -18.69
N TYR A 503 14.10 8.87 -18.30
CA TYR A 503 13.55 9.21 -16.99
C TYR A 503 13.88 8.15 -15.93
N ARG A 504 14.57 7.05 -16.30
CA ARG A 504 15.11 6.10 -15.33
C ARG A 504 16.32 6.66 -14.60
N PHE A 505 16.51 6.23 -13.39
CA PHE A 505 17.65 6.63 -12.58
C PHE A 505 19.00 6.23 -13.21
N ASP A 506 19.07 5.05 -13.85
CA ASP A 506 20.27 4.54 -14.53
C ASP A 506 20.59 5.32 -15.81
N ALA A 507 19.63 6.07 -16.33
CA ALA A 507 19.75 6.89 -17.53
C ALA A 507 20.02 8.36 -17.19
N ILE A 508 20.48 8.69 -15.96
CA ILE A 508 20.90 10.05 -15.65
C ILE A 508 22.11 10.33 -16.56
N PRO A 509 22.00 11.25 -17.54
CA PRO A 509 23.17 11.87 -18.11
C PRO A 509 23.98 12.45 -16.94
N GLN A 510 25.29 12.39 -17.01
CA GLN A 510 26.18 12.94 -15.98
C GLN A 510 25.94 14.44 -15.68
N ASP A 511 24.98 15.06 -16.33
CA ASP A 511 24.62 16.48 -16.29
C ASP A 511 23.35 16.81 -15.48
N SER A 512 22.68 15.88 -14.78
CA SER A 512 21.49 16.21 -14.00
C SER A 512 21.84 16.58 -12.54
N GLU A 513 21.65 17.79 -12.25
CA GLU A 513 21.39 18.66 -11.08
C GLU A 513 21.25 18.07 -9.66
N THR A 514 21.82 16.91 -9.32
CA THR A 514 22.20 16.68 -7.93
C THR A 514 23.52 17.44 -7.76
N PRO A 515 23.60 18.51 -6.96
CA PRO A 515 24.85 19.22 -6.79
C PRO A 515 25.87 18.22 -6.23
N ALA A 516 26.82 17.82 -7.08
CA ALA A 516 27.93 16.98 -6.69
C ALA A 516 29.12 17.89 -6.42
N ILE A 517 29.69 17.80 -5.22
CA ILE A 517 30.96 18.46 -4.88
C ILE A 517 32.06 17.47 -5.19
N LEU A 518 32.98 17.85 -6.10
CA LEU A 518 34.22 17.13 -6.29
C LEU A 518 35.17 17.50 -5.18
N TYR A 519 35.57 16.56 -4.34
CA TYR A 519 36.51 16.76 -3.25
C TYR A 519 37.94 16.38 -3.68
N GLU A 520 38.87 17.35 -3.67
CA GLU A 520 40.29 17.11 -3.86
C GLU A 520 41.03 17.17 -2.51
N GLN A 521 41.98 16.27 -2.31
CA GLN A 521 42.69 16.02 -1.07
C GLN A 521 43.74 17.11 -0.65
N GLN A 522 43.85 18.22 -1.37
CA GLN A 522 44.70 19.35 -1.01
C GLN A 522 43.97 20.67 -1.22
N GLY A 523 43.49 21.25 -0.11
CA GLY A 523 42.89 22.59 -0.12
C GLY A 523 41.38 22.55 -0.44
N ALA A 524 40.66 23.60 -0.16
CA ALA A 524 39.23 23.75 -0.17
C ALA A 524 38.51 23.06 -1.37
N PRO A 525 37.30 22.51 -1.17
CA PRO A 525 36.55 21.84 -2.21
C PRO A 525 36.24 22.79 -3.37
N GLU A 526 36.62 22.42 -4.57
CA GLU A 526 36.24 23.12 -5.78
C GLU A 526 34.82 22.70 -6.18
N VAL A 527 33.87 23.62 -6.04
CA VAL A 527 32.47 23.43 -6.41
C VAL A 527 32.37 23.65 -7.92
N GLN A 528 32.19 22.60 -8.70
CA GLN A 528 31.64 22.75 -10.06
C GLN A 528 30.14 22.85 -9.98
N SER A 529 29.59 24.03 -9.67
CA SER A 529 28.26 24.42 -10.01
C SER A 529 28.30 25.50 -11.09
N SER A 530 27.38 25.44 -12.02
CA SER A 530 27.23 26.44 -13.10
C SER A 530 26.73 27.80 -12.58
N ALA A 531 26.99 28.17 -11.34
CA ALA A 531 26.70 29.50 -10.81
C ALA A 531 27.68 29.84 -9.66
N ASP A 532 28.40 30.89 -9.86
CA ASP A 532 29.28 31.55 -8.90
C ASP A 532 28.62 31.75 -7.54
N THR A 533 29.09 31.05 -6.50
CA THR A 533 29.17 31.62 -5.13
C THR A 533 29.96 30.70 -4.17
N HIS A 534 30.88 31.27 -3.43
CA HIS A 534 31.68 30.73 -2.35
C HIS A 534 31.13 29.52 -1.57
N ASN A 535 31.80 28.35 -1.66
CA ASN A 535 31.79 27.22 -0.71
C ASN A 535 30.45 26.86 -0.03
N SER A 536 29.32 27.14 -0.64
CA SER A 536 28.01 26.76 -0.14
C SER A 536 27.19 26.06 -1.23
N SER A 537 26.58 24.94 -0.89
CA SER A 537 25.69 24.21 -1.80
C SER A 537 24.27 24.17 -1.26
N ASN A 538 23.31 24.55 -2.10
CA ASN A 538 21.88 24.45 -1.83
C ASN A 538 21.35 23.15 -2.38
N PHE A 539 20.57 22.42 -1.60
CA PHE A 539 19.86 21.23 -2.09
C PHE A 539 18.50 21.10 -1.40
N SER A 540 17.56 20.48 -2.08
CA SER A 540 16.19 20.32 -1.56
C SER A 540 15.99 19.01 -0.80
N LYS A 541 16.73 17.95 -1.14
CA LYS A 541 16.51 16.62 -0.57
C LYS A 541 17.81 15.90 -0.22
N SER A 542 18.73 15.83 -1.13
CA SER A 542 20.03 15.18 -0.91
C SER A 542 21.12 15.85 -1.73
N MET A 543 22.36 15.69 -1.29
CA MET A 543 23.55 16.17 -1.97
C MET A 543 24.61 15.08 -1.94
N ASP A 544 25.30 14.88 -3.08
CA ASP A 544 26.41 13.94 -3.20
C ASP A 544 27.75 14.67 -3.13
N ILE A 545 28.66 14.13 -2.34
CA ILE A 545 30.09 14.48 -2.34
C ILE A 545 30.80 13.34 -3.05
N VAL A 546 31.28 13.60 -4.25
CA VAL A 546 31.99 12.60 -5.06
C VAL A 546 33.50 12.80 -4.82
N LEU A 547 34.16 11.73 -4.41
CA LEU A 547 35.58 11.74 -4.14
C LEU A 547 36.35 11.36 -5.41
N ARG A 548 37.31 12.17 -5.85
CA ARG A 548 38.16 11.85 -7.02
C ARG A 548 38.96 10.57 -6.83
N LYS A 549 39.25 10.20 -5.60
CA LYS A 549 39.94 8.97 -5.24
C LYS A 549 39.19 8.34 -4.06
N SER A 550 38.93 7.06 -4.16
CA SER A 550 38.33 6.32 -3.04
C SER A 550 39.26 6.38 -1.83
N LEU A 551 38.69 6.69 -0.67
CA LEU A 551 39.43 6.80 0.58
C LEU A 551 38.72 6.07 1.73
N ILE A 552 39.44 5.65 2.74
CA ILE A 552 38.87 5.12 3.98
C ILE A 552 38.53 6.31 4.88
N LEU A 553 37.21 6.58 5.02
CA LEU A 553 36.72 7.72 5.77
C LEU A 553 37.02 7.57 7.26
N GLN A 554 37.78 8.51 7.84
CA GLN A 554 37.99 8.62 9.28
C GLN A 554 36.93 9.50 9.94
N SER A 555 36.64 10.65 9.36
CA SER A 555 35.56 11.53 9.80
C SER A 555 35.21 12.52 8.70
N MET A 556 34.02 13.12 8.80
CA MET A 556 33.62 14.27 7.98
C MET A 556 32.87 15.29 8.83
N GLY A 557 32.92 16.56 8.41
CA GLY A 557 32.17 17.64 9.03
C GLY A 557 31.61 18.62 8.01
N PHE A 558 30.54 19.32 8.38
CA PHE A 558 30.00 20.44 7.62
C PHE A 558 29.20 21.40 8.51
N LEU A 559 28.91 22.59 8.01
CA LEU A 559 28.05 23.58 8.65
C LEU A 559 26.70 23.65 7.93
N SER A 560 25.62 23.78 8.70
CA SER A 560 24.26 24.00 8.17
C SER A 560 23.58 25.20 8.82
N MET A 561 22.74 25.91 8.06
CA MET A 561 21.90 26.98 8.60
C MET A 561 20.72 26.47 9.39
N THR A 562 20.35 25.20 9.24
CA THR A 562 19.18 24.57 9.88
C THR A 562 19.61 23.52 10.88
N ASN A 563 18.91 23.45 12.02
CA ASN A 563 19.15 22.43 13.05
C ASN A 563 18.30 21.17 12.74
N ASN A 564 18.71 20.43 11.72
CA ASN A 564 18.01 19.22 11.27
C ASN A 564 18.82 17.97 11.60
N VAL A 565 18.18 16.82 11.51
CA VAL A 565 18.86 15.51 11.50
C VAL A 565 19.20 15.18 10.07
N TYR A 566 20.47 14.96 9.75
CA TYR A 566 20.89 14.54 8.41
C TYR A 566 21.23 13.05 8.40
N LEU A 567 20.91 12.39 7.28
CA LEU A 567 21.31 11.00 7.03
C LEU A 567 22.56 10.99 6.16
N ILE A 568 23.60 10.34 6.62
CA ILE A 568 24.84 10.16 5.87
C ILE A 568 24.89 8.75 5.30
N SER A 569 24.90 8.67 3.98
CA SER A 569 25.08 7.42 3.21
C SER A 569 26.43 7.44 2.53
N MET A 570 27.15 6.34 2.57
CA MET A 570 28.44 6.19 1.91
C MET A 570 28.35 5.10 0.84
N TYR A 571 29.10 5.27 -0.23
CA TYR A 571 29.09 4.34 -1.35
C TYR A 571 30.51 3.98 -1.76
N PHE A 572 30.70 2.78 -2.25
CA PHE A 572 31.89 2.33 -2.95
C PHE A 572 31.48 1.49 -4.16
N ASN A 573 31.87 1.89 -5.35
CA ASN A 573 31.45 1.27 -6.62
C ASN A 573 29.92 1.06 -6.71
N GLY A 574 29.14 2.03 -6.23
CA GLY A 574 27.68 1.97 -6.21
C GLY A 574 27.06 1.14 -5.08
N VAL A 575 27.87 0.48 -4.24
CA VAL A 575 27.39 -0.32 -3.11
C VAL A 575 27.26 0.55 -1.87
N LEU A 576 26.08 0.52 -1.24
CA LEU A 576 25.77 1.29 -0.03
C LEU A 576 26.54 0.72 1.19
N ILE A 577 27.26 1.61 1.88
CA ILE A 577 27.82 1.36 3.21
C ILE A 577 26.81 1.93 4.23
N PRO A 578 26.58 1.28 5.39
CA PRO A 578 25.44 1.59 6.27
C PRO A 578 25.27 3.06 6.64
N LEU A 579 24.00 3.48 6.68
CA LEU A 579 23.53 4.82 7.04
C LEU A 579 23.76 5.17 8.50
N LYS A 580 24.08 6.43 8.76
CA LYS A 580 24.09 7.00 10.11
C LYS A 580 23.36 8.33 10.12
N GLU A 581 22.48 8.51 11.11
CA GLU A 581 21.90 9.81 11.45
C GLU A 581 22.95 10.64 12.18
N ILE A 582 23.10 11.92 11.78
CA ILE A 582 23.92 12.87 12.50
C ILE A 582 23.08 14.06 12.94
N ARG A 583 23.38 14.54 14.15
CA ARG A 583 22.79 15.74 14.74
C ARG A 583 23.88 16.78 15.00
N SER A 584 23.48 18.03 15.06
CA SER A 584 24.37 19.11 15.42
C SER A 584 24.99 18.87 16.80
N THR A 585 26.30 19.12 16.92
CA THR A 585 27.01 19.06 18.18
C THR A 585 27.03 20.42 18.86
N GLU A 586 27.13 21.51 18.07
CA GLU A 586 27.28 22.87 18.56
C GLU A 586 26.74 23.89 17.55
N LYS A 587 26.61 25.15 17.98
CA LYS A 587 26.25 26.29 17.13
C LYS A 587 27.39 27.30 17.11
N THR A 588 27.75 27.78 15.92
CA THR A 588 28.76 28.81 15.76
C THR A 588 28.26 30.19 16.19
N GLU A 589 29.14 31.13 16.47
CA GLU A 589 28.81 32.54 16.77
C GLU A 589 27.99 33.18 15.61
N ASN A 590 28.23 32.76 14.37
CA ASN A 590 27.53 33.24 13.18
C ASN A 590 26.19 32.52 12.92
N GLY A 591 25.69 31.71 13.87
CA GLY A 591 24.36 31.08 13.79
C GLY A 591 24.30 29.77 13.03
N TYR A 592 25.40 29.23 12.50
CA TYR A 592 25.44 27.93 11.84
C TYR A 592 25.53 26.79 12.84
N PHE A 593 24.92 25.66 12.52
CA PHE A 593 25.02 24.42 13.29
C PHE A 593 26.18 23.57 12.75
N ILE A 594 26.99 23.04 13.65
CA ILE A 594 28.15 22.19 13.35
C ILE A 594 27.70 20.73 13.33
N TYR A 595 28.02 20.03 12.25
CA TYR A 595 27.78 18.60 12.09
C TYR A 595 29.09 17.86 11.95
N GLN A 596 29.27 16.81 12.74
CA GLN A 596 30.45 15.95 12.68
C GLN A 596 30.01 14.50 12.61
N PHE A 597 30.53 13.76 11.65
CA PHE A 597 30.33 12.34 11.48
C PHE A 597 31.65 11.61 11.68
N LYS A 598 31.60 10.60 12.55
CA LYS A 598 32.69 9.64 12.74
C LYS A 598 32.08 8.25 12.78
N PRO A 599 32.53 7.30 11.94
CA PRO A 599 32.06 5.92 12.01
C PRO A 599 32.33 5.32 13.39
N ASP A 600 31.38 4.54 13.92
CA ASP A 600 31.52 3.90 15.25
C ASP A 600 32.63 2.83 15.26
N GLN A 601 32.91 2.24 14.10
CA GLN A 601 34.06 1.37 13.86
C GLN A 601 34.80 1.83 12.62
N PRO A 602 36.13 1.66 12.56
CA PRO A 602 36.90 1.98 11.38
C PRO A 602 36.32 1.28 10.15
N LEU A 603 35.98 2.03 9.13
CA LEU A 603 35.57 1.47 7.87
C LEU A 603 36.70 0.62 7.30
N LYS A 604 36.38 -0.58 6.83
CA LYS A 604 37.31 -1.50 6.16
C LYS A 604 37.23 -1.40 4.63
N VAL A 605 36.27 -0.65 4.14
CA VAL A 605 35.96 -0.52 2.71
C VAL A 605 36.20 0.93 2.30
N PRO A 606 36.88 1.18 1.17
CA PRO A 606 37.02 2.53 0.64
C PRO A 606 35.64 3.14 0.31
N THR A 607 35.58 4.46 0.34
CA THR A 607 34.40 5.26 -0.01
C THR A 607 34.73 6.12 -1.21
N ASP A 608 33.89 6.12 -2.23
CA ASP A 608 34.02 6.97 -3.43
C ASP A 608 32.96 8.07 -3.50
N ARG A 609 31.88 7.90 -2.74
CA ARG A 609 30.79 8.88 -2.69
C ARG A 609 30.16 8.93 -1.29
N ILE A 610 29.84 10.14 -0.85
CA ILE A 610 29.11 10.38 0.39
C ILE A 610 27.84 11.15 0.05
N ARG A 611 26.67 10.64 0.45
CA ARG A 611 25.39 11.32 0.26
C ARG A 611 24.89 11.87 1.59
N ILE A 612 24.53 13.15 1.61
CA ILE A 612 23.87 13.82 2.72
C ILE A 612 22.41 14.01 2.34
N THR A 613 21.51 13.43 3.12
CA THR A 613 20.04 13.51 2.86
C THR A 613 19.38 14.25 4.02
N ALA A 614 18.56 15.23 3.69
CA ALA A 614 17.69 15.92 4.65
C ALA A 614 16.39 15.12 4.83
N PRO A 615 15.95 14.84 6.08
CA PRO A 615 14.87 13.87 6.33
C PRO A 615 13.47 14.37 5.96
N ASP A 616 13.22 15.65 5.99
CA ASP A 616 11.90 16.25 5.83
C ASP A 616 11.60 16.78 4.42
N GLY A 617 12.61 16.92 3.55
CA GLY A 617 12.41 17.28 2.14
C GLY A 617 11.66 18.60 1.87
N SER A 618 11.45 19.42 2.91
CA SER A 618 10.51 20.55 2.89
C SER A 618 11.17 21.91 2.66
N GLY A 619 12.48 21.96 2.41
CA GLY A 619 13.19 23.23 2.30
C GLY A 619 14.46 23.19 1.44
N GLN A 620 15.01 24.37 1.15
CA GLN A 620 16.36 24.50 0.61
C GLN A 620 17.35 24.43 1.77
N TYR A 621 18.30 23.50 1.70
CA TYR A 621 19.35 23.31 2.69
C TYR A 621 20.64 23.89 2.16
N ILE A 622 21.31 24.70 2.98
CA ILE A 622 22.60 25.29 2.65
C ILE A 622 23.66 24.65 3.55
N LEU A 623 24.59 23.92 2.95
CA LEU A 623 25.73 23.35 3.65
C LEU A 623 27.01 24.09 3.24
N LYS A 624 27.91 24.31 4.20
CA LYS A 624 29.17 24.98 4.00
C LYS A 624 30.31 24.23 4.67
N ASN A 625 31.54 24.54 4.27
CA ASN A 625 32.78 24.09 4.89
C ASN A 625 32.84 22.57 5.11
N PHE A 626 32.85 21.84 4.00
CA PHE A 626 33.01 20.39 4.05
C PHE A 626 34.47 20.03 4.39
N GLU A 627 34.64 19.21 5.40
CA GLU A 627 35.91 18.58 5.74
C GLU A 627 35.76 17.07 5.68
N VAL A 628 36.65 16.40 4.97
CA VAL A 628 36.73 14.92 4.91
C VAL A 628 38.15 14.53 5.35
N LYS A 629 38.25 13.69 6.37
CA LYS A 629 39.54 13.16 6.85
C LYS A 629 39.68 11.69 6.47
N GLU A 630 40.76 11.37 5.79
CA GLU A 630 41.18 10.01 5.49
C GLU A 630 41.89 9.39 6.69
N LYS A 631 41.70 8.09 6.88
CA LYS A 631 42.49 7.31 7.82
C LYS A 631 43.87 7.09 7.21
N ASP A 632 44.92 7.51 7.90
CA ASP A 632 46.30 7.27 7.46
C ASP A 632 46.51 5.80 7.10
N SER A 633 47.09 5.57 5.92
CA SER A 633 47.31 4.25 5.36
C SER A 633 48.17 3.40 6.32
N TRP A 634 47.61 2.29 6.73
CA TRP A 634 48.26 1.08 7.29
C TRP A 634 49.58 1.30 8.05
N GLN A 635 49.53 1.40 9.36
CA GLN A 635 50.51 0.78 10.24
C GLN A 635 50.00 -0.57 10.75
#